data_7d60c4a92894d5d17fd5c26ca4c6d6b3
#
_entry.id   7d60c4a92894d5d17fd5c26ca4c6d6b3
#
_cell.length_a   1.000
_cell.length_b   1.000
_cell.length_c   1.000
_cell.angle_alpha   90.00
_cell.angle_beta   90.00
_cell.angle_gamma   90.00
#
_symmetry.space_group_name_H-M   'P 1'
#
loop_
_entity.id
_entity.type
_entity.pdbx_description
1 polymer ?
#
loop_
_entity_poly.entity_id
_entity_poly.type
_entity_poly.pdbx_seq_one_letter_code
_entity_poly.pdbx_strand_id
1 'polypeptide(L)'
;MSDTTPQASPPGASPSSPETHVIDFRAAEQLLAARDPRGALKLLDSLIAAHPESMSARLLRARAFFASAQLRSAALEFELVLEREPDNAFAHFALARTHERSGRPVQARKHFRLAAALDPQPDYVAAARFEE
;
A
#
# COMPACT_ATOMS: atom_id res chain seq x y z
N MET A 1 5.70 -44.54 14.86
CA MET A 1 5.81 -43.91 14.69
C MET A 1 5.56 -43.11 14.37
N SER A 2 5.53 -42.78 14.39
CA SER A 2 5.43 -41.89 14.19
C SER A 2 5.16 -41.21 13.56
N ASP A 3 5.02 -40.69 13.35
CA ASP A 3 4.87 -39.91 12.77
C ASP A 3 4.60 -39.11 12.65
N THR A 4 4.64 -38.70 12.86
CA THR A 4 4.50 -37.87 12.81
C THR A 4 4.42 -37.06 12.25
N THR A 5 4.43 -36.89 12.05
CA THR A 5 4.54 -36.11 11.41
C THR A 5 3.99 -35.18 11.36
N PRO A 6 4.26 -34.57 11.37
CA PRO A 6 3.85 -33.47 11.40
C PRO A 6 3.02 -32.96 10.79
N GLN A 7 2.65 -32.65 11.09
CA GLN A 7 1.92 -32.04 10.64
C GLN A 7 1.92 -31.43 9.81
N ALA A 8 1.87 -31.66 9.53
CA ALA A 8 1.93 -30.96 8.32
C ALA A 8 0.93 -29.85 8.21
N SER A 9 1.37 -28.77 7.64
CA SER A 9 0.44 -27.70 7.34
C SER A 9 -0.54 -28.15 6.28
N PRO A 10 -1.80 -27.78 6.38
CA PRO A 10 -2.72 -28.01 5.26
C PRO A 10 -2.22 -27.33 4.00
N PRO A 11 -2.59 -27.82 2.83
CA PRO A 11 -2.27 -27.11 1.60
C PRO A 11 -2.82 -25.68 1.68
N GLY A 12 -2.01 -24.72 1.29
CA GLY A 12 -2.41 -23.34 1.32
C GLY A 12 -2.12 -22.61 2.61
N ALA A 13 -1.65 -23.32 3.64
CA ALA A 13 -1.37 -22.73 4.94
C ALA A 13 0.08 -22.20 5.04
N SER A 14 0.93 -22.49 4.06
CA SER A 14 2.29 -21.98 4.03
C SER A 14 2.29 -20.46 3.94
N PRO A 15 3.18 -19.76 4.67
CA PRO A 15 3.25 -18.29 4.57
C PRO A 15 3.50 -17.78 3.17
N SER A 16 4.06 -18.58 2.27
CA SER A 16 4.32 -18.18 0.91
C SER A 16 3.27 -18.64 -0.08
N SER A 17 2.18 -19.29 0.38
CA SER A 17 1.15 -19.78 -0.53
C SER A 17 0.28 -18.64 -1.03
N PRO A 18 -0.28 -18.77 -2.24
CA PRO A 18 -1.20 -17.75 -2.75
C PRO A 18 -2.44 -17.56 -1.88
N GLU A 19 -2.93 -18.63 -1.29
CA GLU A 19 -4.12 -18.53 -0.42
C GLU A 19 -3.82 -17.74 0.84
N THR A 20 -2.66 -18.00 1.47
CA THR A 20 -2.25 -17.26 2.65
C THR A 20 -2.06 -15.78 2.29
N HIS A 21 -1.47 -15.51 1.12
CA HIS A 21 -1.27 -14.15 0.66
C HIS A 21 -2.61 -13.40 0.58
N VAL A 22 -3.63 -14.02 -0.04
CA VAL A 22 -4.92 -13.36 -0.20
C VAL A 22 -5.59 -13.13 1.16
N ILE A 23 -5.53 -14.12 2.06
CA ILE A 23 -6.14 -14.02 3.38
C ILE A 23 -5.47 -12.91 4.18
N ASP A 24 -4.13 -12.88 4.20
CA ASP A 24 -3.40 -11.89 4.97
C ASP A 24 -3.60 -10.50 4.40
N PHE A 25 -3.67 -10.38 3.07
CA PHE A 25 -3.92 -9.10 2.44
C PHE A 25 -5.30 -8.55 2.84
N ARG A 26 -6.32 -9.40 2.80
CA ARG A 26 -7.67 -8.98 3.18
C ARG A 26 -7.75 -8.61 4.66
N ALA A 27 -7.06 -9.39 5.50
CA ALA A 27 -7.02 -9.07 6.93
C ALA A 27 -6.37 -7.71 7.15
N ALA A 28 -5.30 -7.41 6.43
CA ALA A 28 -4.64 -6.11 6.54
C ALA A 28 -5.57 -4.98 6.07
N GLU A 29 -6.30 -5.20 4.97
CA GLU A 29 -7.27 -4.22 4.52
C GLU A 29 -8.34 -3.95 5.57
N GLN A 30 -8.83 -5.00 6.21
CA GLN A 30 -9.86 -4.87 7.24
C GLN A 30 -9.33 -4.13 8.46
N LEU A 31 -8.10 -4.42 8.86
CA LEU A 31 -7.48 -3.73 9.99
C LEU A 31 -7.33 -2.24 9.70
N LEU A 32 -6.91 -1.92 8.48
CA LEU A 32 -6.78 -0.51 8.09
C LEU A 32 -8.15 0.18 8.08
N ALA A 33 -9.17 -0.48 7.55
CA ALA A 33 -10.53 0.04 7.54
C ALA A 33 -11.07 0.23 8.96
N ALA A 34 -10.65 -0.64 9.88
CA ALA A 34 -11.05 -0.55 11.29
C ALA A 34 -10.21 0.45 12.07
N ARG A 35 -9.38 1.22 11.39
CA ARG A 35 -8.51 2.23 11.98
C ARG A 35 -7.44 1.64 12.90
N ASP A 36 -6.96 0.47 12.52
CA ASP A 36 -5.83 -0.18 13.20
C ASP A 36 -4.66 -0.31 12.22
N PRO A 37 -4.00 0.82 11.88
CA PRO A 37 -2.89 0.75 10.92
C PRO A 37 -1.69 -0.02 11.46
N ARG A 38 -1.48 -0.03 12.77
CA ARG A 38 -0.35 -0.78 13.33
C ARG A 38 -0.55 -2.28 13.18
N GLY A 39 -1.78 -2.76 13.40
CA GLY A 39 -2.10 -4.17 13.16
C GLY A 39 -1.92 -4.53 11.69
N ALA A 40 -2.37 -3.64 10.81
CA ALA A 40 -2.18 -3.85 9.38
C ALA A 40 -0.69 -3.91 9.01
N LEU A 41 0.12 -3.02 9.58
CA LEU A 41 1.56 -2.99 9.29
C LEU A 41 2.24 -4.30 9.69
N LYS A 42 1.86 -4.88 10.83
CA LYS A 42 2.44 -6.14 11.25
C LYS A 42 2.20 -7.26 10.23
N LEU A 43 0.96 -7.37 9.77
CA LEU A 43 0.62 -8.35 8.74
C LEU A 43 1.33 -8.07 7.43
N LEU A 44 1.39 -6.80 7.05
CA LEU A 44 1.99 -6.41 5.77
C LEU A 44 3.49 -6.61 5.77
N ASP A 45 4.16 -6.41 6.90
CA ASP A 45 5.59 -6.66 6.99
C ASP A 45 5.90 -8.14 6.69
N SER A 46 5.14 -9.05 7.29
CA SER A 46 5.30 -10.47 7.04
C SER A 46 4.98 -10.83 5.60
N LEU A 47 3.90 -10.25 5.08
CA LEU A 47 3.44 -10.53 3.73
C LEU A 47 4.44 -10.08 2.69
N ILE A 48 5.02 -8.88 2.88
CA ILE A 48 6.01 -8.35 1.96
C ILE A 48 7.33 -9.10 2.07
N ALA A 49 7.69 -9.55 3.28
CA ALA A 49 8.87 -10.40 3.44
C ALA A 49 8.74 -11.69 2.63
N ALA A 50 7.53 -12.26 2.59
CA ALA A 50 7.28 -13.48 1.81
C ALA A 50 7.08 -13.20 0.32
N HIS A 51 6.59 -12.01 -0.03
CA HIS A 51 6.27 -11.65 -1.40
C HIS A 51 6.77 -10.24 -1.70
N PRO A 52 8.10 -10.04 -1.79
CA PRO A 52 8.66 -8.68 -1.96
C PRO A 52 8.27 -8.02 -3.28
N GLU A 53 7.83 -8.80 -4.26
CA GLU A 53 7.41 -8.29 -5.56
C GLU A 53 5.96 -7.79 -5.56
N SER A 54 5.22 -7.98 -4.48
CA SER A 54 3.80 -7.62 -4.44
C SER A 54 3.63 -6.11 -4.27
N MET A 55 3.33 -5.44 -5.37
CA MET A 55 3.08 -3.99 -5.34
C MET A 55 1.76 -3.68 -4.63
N SER A 56 0.77 -4.58 -4.71
CA SER A 56 -0.48 -4.41 -3.98
C SER A 56 -0.24 -4.34 -2.47
N ALA A 57 0.59 -5.24 -1.96
CA ALA A 57 0.90 -5.26 -0.52
C ALA A 57 1.68 -4.00 -0.12
N ARG A 58 2.62 -3.57 -0.97
CA ARG A 58 3.39 -2.35 -0.69
C ARG A 58 2.51 -1.12 -0.72
N LEU A 59 1.57 -1.07 -1.66
CA LEU A 59 0.63 0.04 -1.74
C LEU A 59 -0.23 0.12 -0.48
N LEU A 60 -0.68 -1.04 0.00
CA LEU A 60 -1.48 -1.08 1.22
C LEU A 60 -0.63 -0.68 2.43
N ARG A 61 0.64 -1.10 2.48
CA ARG A 61 1.53 -0.69 3.56
C ARG A 61 1.76 0.82 3.55
N ALA A 62 1.92 1.40 2.37
CA ALA A 62 2.06 2.85 2.26
C ALA A 62 0.82 3.55 2.83
N ARG A 63 -0.37 3.03 2.53
CA ARG A 63 -1.60 3.58 3.06
C ARG A 63 -1.66 3.47 4.59
N ALA A 64 -1.18 2.37 5.13
CA ALA A 64 -1.12 2.19 6.58
C ALA A 64 -0.13 3.15 7.23
N PHE A 65 1.02 3.38 6.60
CA PHE A 65 1.96 4.39 7.05
C PHE A 65 1.32 5.78 7.04
N PHE A 66 0.61 6.10 5.96
CA PHE A 66 -0.08 7.38 5.86
C PHE A 66 -1.12 7.53 6.98
N ALA A 67 -1.90 6.48 7.22
CA ALA A 67 -2.95 6.49 8.24
C ALA A 67 -2.38 6.66 9.66
N SER A 68 -1.15 6.21 9.89
CA SER A 68 -0.50 6.35 11.18
C SER A 68 0.44 7.57 11.22
N ALA A 69 0.31 8.45 10.25
CA ALA A 69 1.09 9.69 10.14
C ALA A 69 2.60 9.47 10.02
N GLN A 70 3.00 8.29 9.55
CA GLN A 70 4.39 8.02 9.24
C GLN A 70 4.63 8.43 7.78
N LEU A 71 4.67 9.73 7.56
CA LEU A 71 4.59 10.30 6.21
C LEU A 71 5.84 10.01 5.38
N ARG A 72 7.00 10.00 6.01
CA ARG A 72 8.24 9.70 5.29
C ARG A 72 8.23 8.27 4.76
N SER A 73 7.85 7.32 5.62
CA SER A 73 7.76 5.92 5.23
C SER A 73 6.70 5.73 4.15
N ALA A 74 5.57 6.42 4.28
CA ALA A 74 4.51 6.35 3.28
C ALA A 74 5.03 6.83 1.92
N ALA A 75 5.71 7.96 1.88
CA ALA A 75 6.24 8.51 0.63
C ALA A 75 7.22 7.55 -0.03
N LEU A 76 8.15 6.99 0.75
CA LEU A 76 9.13 6.05 0.21
C LEU A 76 8.45 4.82 -0.40
N GLU A 77 7.43 4.31 0.27
CA GLU A 77 6.73 3.14 -0.21
C GLU A 77 5.91 3.43 -1.47
N PHE A 78 5.23 4.58 -1.52
CA PHE A 78 4.52 4.99 -2.73
C PHE A 78 5.49 5.17 -3.90
N GLU A 79 6.65 5.77 -3.65
CA GLU A 79 7.66 5.95 -4.68
C GLU A 79 8.16 4.61 -5.22
N LEU A 80 8.32 3.63 -4.34
CA LEU A 80 8.73 2.28 -4.73
C LEU A 80 7.70 1.64 -5.64
N VAL A 81 6.43 1.79 -5.31
CA VAL A 81 5.34 1.29 -6.16
C VAL A 81 5.41 1.96 -7.53
N LEU A 82 5.64 3.27 -7.56
CA LEU A 82 5.66 4.02 -8.82
C LEU A 82 6.88 3.70 -9.69
N GLU A 83 7.97 3.20 -9.11
CA GLU A 83 9.08 2.70 -9.91
C GLU A 83 8.68 1.51 -10.76
N ARG A 84 7.80 0.67 -10.23
CA ARG A 84 7.33 -0.52 -10.94
C ARG A 84 6.08 -0.25 -11.76
N GLU A 85 5.24 0.65 -11.29
CA GLU A 85 3.95 0.96 -11.89
C GLU A 85 3.83 2.48 -12.05
N PRO A 86 4.58 3.07 -12.98
CA PRO A 86 4.56 4.54 -13.12
C PRO A 86 3.23 5.10 -13.58
N ASP A 87 2.32 4.26 -14.08
CA ASP A 87 1.00 4.66 -14.51
C ASP A 87 -0.08 4.38 -13.45
N ASN A 88 0.31 4.07 -12.22
CA ASN A 88 -0.64 3.84 -11.14
C ASN A 88 -1.15 5.19 -10.64
N ALA A 89 -2.33 5.58 -11.12
CA ALA A 89 -2.91 6.88 -10.79
C ALA A 89 -3.16 7.05 -9.29
N PHE A 90 -3.64 5.99 -8.64
CA PHE A 90 -3.88 6.07 -7.20
C PHE A 90 -2.59 6.33 -6.43
N ALA A 91 -1.50 5.67 -6.81
CA ALA A 91 -0.22 5.86 -6.13
C ALA A 91 0.28 7.30 -6.27
N HIS A 92 0.09 7.90 -7.45
CA HIS A 92 0.43 9.32 -7.62
C HIS A 92 -0.44 10.20 -6.74
N PHE A 93 -1.74 9.94 -6.71
CA PHE A 93 -2.67 10.73 -5.89
C PHE A 93 -2.31 10.62 -4.40
N ALA A 94 -2.06 9.40 -3.94
CA ALA A 94 -1.73 9.16 -2.53
C ALA A 94 -0.39 9.75 -2.15
N LEU A 95 0.61 9.69 -3.05
CA LEU A 95 1.90 10.33 -2.83
C LEU A 95 1.74 11.83 -2.75
N ALA A 96 0.90 12.41 -3.62
CA ALA A 96 0.61 13.84 -3.57
C ALA A 96 0.01 14.23 -2.22
N ARG A 97 -0.96 13.46 -1.72
CA ARG A 97 -1.54 13.71 -0.41
C ARG A 97 -0.50 13.63 0.70
N THR A 98 0.42 12.68 0.57
CA THR A 98 1.51 12.52 1.53
C THR A 98 2.42 13.74 1.51
N HIS A 99 2.79 14.21 0.33
CA HIS A 99 3.61 15.42 0.20
C HIS A 99 2.89 16.65 0.74
N GLU A 100 1.61 16.77 0.46
CA GLU A 100 0.80 17.88 0.94
C GLU A 100 0.82 17.95 2.47
N ARG A 101 0.61 16.81 3.12
CA ARG A 101 0.65 16.74 4.58
C ARG A 101 2.05 16.95 5.14
N SER A 102 3.06 16.68 4.33
CA SER A 102 4.46 16.88 4.73
C SER A 102 4.95 18.30 4.47
N GLY A 103 4.08 19.19 3.98
CA GLY A 103 4.46 20.56 3.68
C GLY A 103 5.28 20.72 2.43
N ARG A 104 5.09 19.85 1.45
CA ARG A 104 5.79 19.87 0.16
C ARG A 104 4.82 20.11 -0.99
N PRO A 105 4.32 21.35 -1.12
CA PRO A 105 3.26 21.63 -2.10
C PRO A 105 3.70 21.49 -3.56
N VAL A 106 4.97 21.74 -3.86
CA VAL A 106 5.45 21.62 -5.24
C VAL A 106 5.42 20.17 -5.70
N GLN A 107 5.93 19.28 -4.85
CA GLN A 107 5.90 17.84 -5.13
C GLN A 107 4.46 17.34 -5.19
N ALA A 108 3.61 17.82 -4.28
CA ALA A 108 2.21 17.43 -4.26
C ALA A 108 1.53 17.78 -5.58
N ARG A 109 1.74 19.01 -6.04
CA ARG A 109 1.12 19.49 -7.28
C ARG A 109 1.48 18.62 -8.48
N LYS A 110 2.75 18.25 -8.58
CA LYS A 110 3.22 17.42 -9.66
C LYS A 110 2.47 16.09 -9.70
N HIS A 111 2.33 15.44 -8.56
CA HIS A 111 1.71 14.12 -8.51
C HIS A 111 0.19 14.18 -8.61
N PHE A 112 -0.46 15.26 -8.12
CA PHE A 112 -1.89 15.45 -8.37
C PHE A 112 -2.17 15.57 -9.86
N ARG A 113 -1.32 16.30 -10.59
CA ARG A 113 -1.50 16.47 -12.03
C ARG A 113 -1.28 15.15 -12.77
N LEU A 114 -0.30 14.38 -12.36
CA LEU A 114 -0.06 13.06 -12.96
C LEU A 114 -1.24 12.13 -12.73
N ALA A 115 -1.79 12.11 -11.53
CA ALA A 115 -2.95 11.28 -11.22
C ALA A 115 -4.13 11.65 -12.10
N ALA A 116 -4.43 12.95 -12.22
CA ALA A 116 -5.56 13.42 -13.03
C ALA A 116 -5.36 13.13 -14.51
N ALA A 117 -4.11 13.20 -15.00
CA ALA A 117 -3.82 12.91 -16.40
C ALA A 117 -3.97 11.42 -16.71
N LEU A 118 -3.58 10.56 -15.75
CA LEU A 118 -3.66 9.11 -15.94
C LEU A 118 -5.08 8.59 -15.78
N ASP A 119 -5.84 9.19 -14.87
CA ASP A 119 -7.21 8.77 -14.57
C ASP A 119 -8.02 10.00 -14.18
N PRO A 120 -8.75 10.59 -15.13
CA PRO A 120 -9.45 11.87 -14.89
C PRO A 120 -10.74 11.72 -14.10
N GLN A 121 -10.70 11.00 -13.00
CA GLN A 121 -11.86 10.92 -12.13
C GLN A 121 -12.03 12.20 -11.31
N PRO A 122 -13.27 12.50 -10.86
CA PRO A 122 -13.55 13.82 -10.25
C PRO A 122 -12.63 14.21 -9.11
N ASP A 123 -12.32 13.28 -8.21
CA ASP A 123 -11.47 13.60 -7.06
C ASP A 123 -10.07 14.00 -7.48
N TYR A 124 -9.52 13.32 -8.47
CA TYR A 124 -8.17 13.60 -8.96
C TYR A 124 -8.14 14.92 -9.72
N VAL A 125 -9.14 15.16 -10.54
CA VAL A 125 -9.24 16.41 -11.30
C VAL A 125 -9.40 17.59 -10.34
N ALA A 126 -10.24 17.45 -9.32
CA ALA A 126 -10.44 18.51 -8.35
C ALA A 126 -9.16 18.82 -7.59
N ALA A 127 -8.44 17.78 -7.16
CA ALA A 127 -7.18 17.97 -6.43
C ALA A 127 -6.15 18.69 -7.29
N ALA A 128 -6.06 18.34 -8.58
CA ALA A 128 -5.12 18.96 -9.49
C ALA A 128 -5.44 20.46 -9.70
N ARG A 129 -6.72 20.81 -9.70
CA ARG A 129 -7.12 22.21 -9.87
C ARG A 129 -6.76 23.06 -8.66
N PHE A 130 -7.01 22.52 -7.47
CA PHE A 130 -6.75 23.29 -6.25
C PHE A 130 -5.26 23.54 -6.03
N GLU A 131 -4.40 22.75 -6.66
CA GLU A 131 -2.96 22.94 -6.52
C GLU A 131 -2.38 23.94 -7.51
N GLU A 132 -3.22 24.51 -8.35
CA GLU A 132 -2.77 25.60 -9.20
C GLU A 132 -2.71 26.90 -8.40
#